data_75e2a36a709b5d9053cf4186d9fbbb83
#
_entry.id   75e2a36a709b5d9053cf4186d9fbbb83
#
_cell.length_a   1.000
_cell.length_b   1.000
_cell.length_c   1.000
_cell.angle_alpha   90.00
_cell.angle_beta   90.00
_cell.angle_gamma   90.00
#
_symmetry.space_group_name_H-M   'P 1'
#
loop_
_entity.id
_entity.type
_entity.pdbx_description
1 polymer ?
#
loop_
_entity_poly.entity_id
_entity_poly.type
_entity_poly.pdbx_seq_one_letter_code
_entity_poly.pdbx_strand_id
1 'polypeptide(L)'
;ITFNLFSNEKAFYENGDIDRLISELKSKDLIYEKDGATWFKSSSLGKKQDRVFIKSSGEPTYRVPDTAYHRNKIERGFDLIIDVFGADHMDTYPDVLNALEALGYKTSHIKVLLYQFVTLLRGGEKIKMSTRKANFITLDELIDEVGVDVVRYFFIMRGKNTHLNFDLDLAADQSEKNPVYYLQSVSYTHLTLPTSSQ
;
A
#
# COMPACT_ATOMS: atom_id res chain seq x y z
N ILE A 1 2.27 14.31 8.43
CA ILE A 1 3.17 13.18 8.73
C ILE A 1 4.47 13.45 8.00
N THR A 2 5.58 13.33 8.72
CA THR A 2 6.93 13.42 8.14
C THR A 2 7.59 12.04 8.18
N PHE A 3 8.36 11.71 7.14
CA PHE A 3 9.11 10.48 7.05
C PHE A 3 10.60 10.76 7.21
N ASN A 4 11.29 9.93 7.97
CA ASN A 4 12.72 10.09 8.22
C ASN A 4 13.59 9.54 7.07
N LEU A 5 13.03 8.62 6.28
CA LEU A 5 13.72 7.96 5.20
C LEU A 5 12.78 7.66 4.02
N PHE A 6 13.23 7.99 2.83
CA PHE A 6 12.62 7.57 1.56
C PHE A 6 13.56 6.58 0.89
N SER A 7 13.09 5.34 0.70
CA SER A 7 13.86 4.31 0.01
C SER A 7 13.48 4.28 -1.46
N ASN A 8 14.48 4.32 -2.34
CA ASN A 8 14.27 4.18 -3.77
C ASN A 8 14.55 2.73 -4.17
N GLU A 9 13.60 2.07 -4.86
CA GLU A 9 13.72 0.69 -5.32
C GLU A 9 14.97 0.49 -6.20
N LYS A 10 15.27 1.45 -7.06
CA LYS A 10 16.44 1.41 -7.96
C LYS A 10 17.75 1.18 -7.19
N ALA A 11 17.86 1.71 -5.97
CA ALA A 11 19.06 1.53 -5.15
C ALA A 11 19.33 0.05 -4.81
N PHE A 12 18.31 -0.79 -4.67
CA PHE A 12 18.49 -2.22 -4.41
C PHE A 12 19.11 -2.97 -5.59
N TYR A 13 18.88 -2.49 -6.81
CA TYR A 13 19.55 -3.01 -8.01
C TYR A 13 20.98 -2.50 -8.08
N GLU A 14 21.20 -1.21 -7.95
CA GLU A 14 22.51 -0.56 -8.08
C GLU A 14 23.50 -1.03 -7.00
N ASN A 15 23.02 -1.30 -5.78
CA ASN A 15 23.83 -1.79 -4.66
C ASN A 15 24.05 -3.31 -4.70
N GLY A 16 23.48 -4.04 -5.67
CA GLY A 16 23.58 -5.50 -5.79
C GLY A 16 22.77 -6.26 -4.72
N ASP A 17 21.76 -5.63 -4.08
CA ASP A 17 20.92 -6.28 -3.07
C ASP A 17 20.09 -7.40 -3.69
N ILE A 18 19.62 -7.19 -4.92
CA ILE A 18 18.86 -8.17 -5.70
C ILE A 18 19.73 -9.39 -5.99
N ASP A 19 20.95 -9.19 -6.47
CA ASP A 19 21.86 -10.29 -6.81
C ASP A 19 22.28 -11.09 -5.57
N ARG A 20 22.52 -10.39 -4.46
CA ARG A 20 22.80 -11.05 -3.17
C ARG A 20 21.62 -11.88 -2.68
N LEU A 21 20.40 -11.37 -2.81
CA LEU A 21 19.19 -12.10 -2.44
C LEU A 21 19.04 -13.37 -3.27
N ILE A 22 19.17 -13.29 -4.59
CA ILE A 22 19.07 -14.44 -5.49
C ILE A 22 20.16 -15.47 -5.20
N SER A 23 21.40 -15.01 -4.97
CA SER A 23 22.53 -15.88 -4.64
C SER A 23 22.28 -16.62 -3.32
N GLU A 24 21.71 -15.96 -2.31
CA GLU A 24 21.39 -16.57 -1.04
C GLU A 24 20.25 -17.59 -1.18
N LEU A 25 19.18 -17.27 -1.90
CA LEU A 25 18.10 -18.21 -2.20
C LEU A 25 18.61 -19.46 -2.92
N LYS A 26 19.55 -19.28 -3.85
CA LYS A 26 20.19 -20.38 -4.59
C LYS A 26 21.05 -21.23 -3.66
N SER A 27 21.87 -20.62 -2.82
CA SER A 27 22.75 -21.35 -1.88
C SER A 27 21.97 -22.19 -0.86
N LYS A 28 20.75 -21.80 -0.53
CA LYS A 28 19.83 -22.53 0.36
C LYS A 28 18.91 -23.51 -0.39
N ASP A 29 19.12 -23.73 -1.67
CA ASP A 29 18.28 -24.59 -2.55
C ASP A 29 16.78 -24.18 -2.53
N LEU A 30 16.49 -22.90 -2.38
CA LEU A 30 15.13 -22.35 -2.32
C LEU A 30 14.56 -21.95 -3.68
N ILE A 31 15.39 -21.94 -4.73
CA ILE A 31 15.00 -21.62 -6.10
C ILE A 31 15.50 -22.69 -7.09
N TYR A 32 14.83 -22.79 -8.23
CA TYR A 32 15.21 -23.70 -9.33
C TYR A 32 14.85 -23.07 -10.69
N GLU A 33 15.49 -23.58 -11.74
CA GLU A 33 15.23 -23.16 -13.12
C GLU A 33 14.20 -24.08 -13.78
N LYS A 34 13.20 -23.47 -14.42
CA LYS A 34 12.20 -24.18 -15.22
C LYS A 34 11.68 -23.27 -16.34
N ASP A 35 11.62 -23.76 -17.55
CA ASP A 35 11.13 -23.06 -18.74
C ASP A 35 11.81 -21.68 -18.95
N GLY A 36 13.12 -21.61 -18.66
CA GLY A 36 13.93 -20.39 -18.76
C GLY A 36 13.67 -19.36 -17.67
N ALA A 37 12.83 -19.65 -16.68
CA ALA A 37 12.52 -18.77 -15.56
C ALA A 37 13.03 -19.35 -14.25
N THR A 38 13.36 -18.49 -13.28
CA THR A 38 13.75 -18.90 -11.92
C THR A 38 12.54 -18.92 -11.02
N TRP A 39 12.28 -20.07 -10.42
CA TRP A 39 11.13 -20.32 -9.56
C TRP A 39 11.54 -20.46 -8.10
N PHE A 40 10.78 -19.82 -7.20
CA PHE A 40 10.91 -20.01 -5.75
C PHE A 40 10.05 -21.18 -5.29
N LYS A 41 10.65 -22.09 -4.51
CA LYS A 41 10.04 -23.34 -4.01
C LYS A 41 9.02 -23.10 -2.88
N SER A 42 8.07 -22.19 -3.07
CA SER A 42 7.10 -21.85 -2.04
C SER A 42 6.16 -23.01 -1.69
N SER A 43 5.93 -23.96 -2.60
CA SER A 43 5.15 -25.16 -2.31
C SER A 43 5.81 -26.07 -1.26
N SER A 44 7.13 -26.16 -1.25
CA SER A 44 7.88 -26.90 -0.20
C SER A 44 7.75 -26.24 1.19
N LEU A 45 7.31 -25.00 1.24
CA LEU A 45 7.10 -24.18 2.44
C LEU A 45 5.61 -24.02 2.79
N GLY A 46 4.76 -24.92 2.29
CA GLY A 46 3.34 -24.98 2.63
C GLY A 46 2.42 -24.09 1.79
N LYS A 47 2.91 -23.49 0.69
CA LYS A 47 2.07 -22.76 -0.26
C LYS A 47 1.48 -23.70 -1.32
N LYS A 48 0.40 -23.27 -1.99
CA LYS A 48 -0.27 -24.10 -3.00
C LYS A 48 0.59 -24.41 -4.23
N GLN A 49 1.50 -23.49 -4.59
CA GLN A 49 2.31 -23.58 -5.80
C GLN A 49 3.57 -22.73 -5.69
N ASP A 50 4.58 -23.09 -6.48
CA ASP A 50 5.81 -22.29 -6.61
C ASP A 50 5.56 -20.98 -7.34
N ARG A 51 6.45 -20.01 -7.16
CA ARG A 51 6.33 -18.67 -7.69
C ARG A 51 7.52 -18.28 -8.56
N VAL A 52 7.24 -17.67 -9.70
CA VAL A 52 8.30 -17.09 -10.54
C VAL A 52 8.90 -15.89 -9.80
N PHE A 53 10.20 -15.93 -9.60
CA PHE A 53 11.00 -14.83 -9.07
C PHE A 53 11.72 -14.07 -10.17
N ILE A 54 12.31 -14.80 -11.15
CA ILE A 54 12.90 -14.17 -12.34
C ILE A 54 12.18 -14.75 -13.56
N LYS A 55 11.71 -13.86 -14.42
CA LYS A 55 11.04 -14.21 -15.67
C LYS A 55 12.04 -14.84 -16.66
N SER A 56 11.54 -15.50 -17.69
CA SER A 56 12.37 -16.01 -18.81
C SER A 56 13.08 -14.89 -19.59
N SER A 57 12.64 -13.64 -19.46
CA SER A 57 13.35 -12.46 -19.99
C SER A 57 14.59 -12.08 -19.18
N GLY A 58 14.84 -12.71 -18.01
CA GLY A 58 15.88 -12.33 -17.07
C GLY A 58 15.47 -11.22 -16.08
N GLU A 59 14.28 -10.64 -16.22
CA GLU A 59 13.79 -9.58 -15.32
C GLU A 59 13.23 -10.17 -14.03
N PRO A 60 13.57 -9.61 -12.85
CA PRO A 60 12.91 -9.95 -11.59
C PRO A 60 11.41 -9.62 -11.64
N THR A 61 10.59 -10.48 -11.02
CA THR A 61 9.21 -10.10 -10.68
C THR A 61 9.22 -9.18 -9.46
N TYR A 62 8.13 -8.44 -9.21
CA TYR A 62 8.00 -7.55 -8.04
C TYR A 62 8.30 -8.22 -6.70
N ARG A 63 8.15 -9.54 -6.59
CA ARG A 63 8.46 -10.30 -5.37
C ARG A 63 9.93 -10.18 -4.94
N VAL A 64 10.83 -10.06 -5.89
CA VAL A 64 12.28 -10.02 -5.60
C VAL A 64 12.68 -8.67 -4.99
N PRO A 65 12.43 -7.50 -5.61
CA PRO A 65 12.73 -6.22 -5.00
C PRO A 65 11.95 -5.99 -3.70
N ASP A 66 10.69 -6.45 -3.59
CA ASP A 66 9.94 -6.37 -2.35
C ASP A 66 10.58 -7.20 -1.23
N THR A 67 11.09 -8.41 -1.52
CA THR A 67 11.80 -9.23 -0.54
C THR A 67 13.10 -8.56 -0.10
N ALA A 68 13.86 -7.99 -1.03
CA ALA A 68 15.10 -7.26 -0.71
C ALA A 68 14.82 -6.03 0.16
N TYR A 69 13.76 -5.29 -0.14
CA TYR A 69 13.36 -4.13 0.65
C TYR A 69 12.91 -4.52 2.05
N HIS A 70 12.11 -5.57 2.20
CA HIS A 70 11.67 -6.06 3.51
C HIS A 70 12.85 -6.58 4.34
N ARG A 71 13.81 -7.27 3.73
CA ARG A 71 15.07 -7.61 4.39
C ARG A 71 15.76 -6.36 4.92
N ASN A 72 15.89 -5.32 4.13
CA ASN A 72 16.47 -4.04 4.56
C ASN A 72 15.69 -3.41 5.72
N LYS A 73 14.33 -3.46 5.71
CA LYS A 73 13.52 -2.98 6.83
C LYS A 73 13.82 -3.75 8.12
N ILE A 74 13.92 -5.07 8.05
CA ILE A 74 14.24 -5.93 9.21
C ILE A 74 15.64 -5.61 9.74
N GLU A 75 16.63 -5.48 8.85
CA GLU A 75 18.03 -5.18 9.21
C GLU A 75 18.20 -3.80 9.86
N ARG A 76 17.27 -2.87 9.63
CA ARG A 76 17.22 -1.58 10.34
C ARG A 76 16.78 -1.71 11.81
N GLY A 77 16.32 -2.87 12.24
CA GLY A 77 16.08 -3.19 13.66
C GLY A 77 14.82 -2.56 14.26
N PHE A 78 13.76 -2.37 13.49
CA PHE A 78 12.48 -1.88 14.01
C PHE A 78 11.74 -2.97 14.79
N ASP A 79 11.15 -2.59 15.93
CA ASP A 79 10.30 -3.46 16.73
C ASP A 79 8.97 -3.80 16.04
N LEU A 80 8.51 -2.91 15.18
CA LEU A 80 7.29 -3.06 14.41
C LEU A 80 7.46 -2.48 13.01
N ILE A 81 7.15 -3.28 12.01
CA ILE A 81 7.08 -2.88 10.60
C ILE A 81 5.60 -2.91 10.19
N ILE A 82 5.10 -1.81 9.67
CA ILE A 82 3.72 -1.72 9.17
C ILE A 82 3.77 -1.43 7.67
N ASP A 83 3.31 -2.39 6.89
CA ASP A 83 3.17 -2.24 5.45
C ASP A 83 1.72 -1.89 5.10
N VAL A 84 1.53 -0.82 4.34
CA VAL A 84 0.22 -0.37 3.88
C VAL A 84 0.13 -0.62 2.38
N PHE A 85 -0.73 -1.54 1.98
CA PHE A 85 -0.90 -1.96 0.59
C PHE A 85 -2.35 -1.83 0.12
N GLY A 86 -2.52 -1.70 -1.19
CA GLY A 86 -3.81 -1.93 -1.83
C GLY A 86 -4.20 -3.41 -1.83
N ALA A 87 -5.48 -3.68 -2.02
CA ALA A 87 -6.02 -5.05 -2.03
C ALA A 87 -5.44 -5.92 -3.18
N ASP A 88 -4.88 -5.31 -4.22
CA ASP A 88 -4.18 -5.98 -5.31
C ASP A 88 -2.90 -6.70 -4.86
N HIS A 89 -2.34 -6.32 -3.72
CA HIS A 89 -1.18 -7.00 -3.12
C HIS A 89 -1.54 -8.24 -2.28
N MET A 90 -2.83 -8.57 -2.12
CA MET A 90 -3.29 -9.67 -1.27
C MET A 90 -2.63 -11.00 -1.60
N ASP A 91 -2.38 -11.27 -2.89
CA ASP A 91 -1.77 -12.51 -3.36
C ASP A 91 -0.23 -12.46 -3.41
N THR A 92 0.38 -11.28 -3.32
CA THR A 92 1.83 -11.11 -3.50
C THR A 92 2.59 -10.98 -2.20
N TYR A 93 2.09 -10.22 -1.23
CA TYR A 93 2.80 -10.03 0.04
C TYR A 93 3.06 -11.32 0.83
N PRO A 94 2.17 -12.36 0.81
CA PRO A 94 2.46 -13.61 1.52
C PRO A 94 3.65 -14.36 0.94
N ASP A 95 3.93 -14.20 -0.37
CA ASP A 95 5.09 -14.81 -1.01
C ASP A 95 6.40 -14.13 -0.55
N VAL A 96 6.37 -12.81 -0.34
CA VAL A 96 7.50 -12.03 0.20
C VAL A 96 7.83 -12.47 1.62
N LEU A 97 6.81 -12.54 2.51
CA LEU A 97 7.01 -13.01 3.88
C LEU A 97 7.54 -14.45 3.93
N ASN A 98 7.01 -15.31 3.07
CA ASN A 98 7.45 -16.70 2.98
C ASN A 98 8.92 -16.82 2.53
N ALA A 99 9.37 -15.98 1.58
CA ALA A 99 10.76 -15.93 1.17
C ALA A 99 11.68 -15.46 2.31
N LEU A 100 11.26 -14.45 3.07
CA LEU A 100 12.01 -13.96 4.23
C LEU A 100 12.14 -15.03 5.32
N GLU A 101 11.06 -15.74 5.64
CA GLU A 101 11.06 -16.84 6.61
C GLU A 101 11.97 -17.98 6.17
N ALA A 102 11.94 -18.34 4.88
CA ALA A 102 12.84 -19.35 4.33
C ALA A 102 14.32 -18.94 4.39
N LEU A 103 14.60 -17.66 4.32
CA LEU A 103 15.94 -17.10 4.52
C LEU A 103 16.35 -17.06 6.01
N GLY A 104 15.42 -17.27 6.94
CA GLY A 104 15.66 -17.29 8.38
C GLY A 104 15.31 -16.00 9.11
N TYR A 105 14.68 -15.05 8.44
CA TYR A 105 14.21 -13.82 9.08
C TYR A 105 12.91 -14.05 9.85
N LYS A 106 12.75 -13.37 10.99
CA LYS A 106 11.48 -13.34 11.73
C LYS A 106 10.54 -12.33 11.08
N THR A 107 9.32 -12.76 10.76
CA THR A 107 8.29 -11.90 10.14
C THR A 107 7.15 -11.52 11.07
N SER A 108 7.13 -12.05 12.30
CA SER A 108 6.04 -11.85 13.26
C SER A 108 5.79 -10.39 13.67
N HIS A 109 6.80 -9.53 13.54
CA HIS A 109 6.72 -8.09 13.79
C HIS A 109 6.33 -7.27 12.56
N ILE A 110 6.12 -7.92 11.40
CA ILE A 110 5.61 -7.28 10.19
C ILE A 110 4.07 -7.36 10.19
N LYS A 111 3.41 -6.22 10.14
CA LYS A 111 1.95 -6.10 10.08
C LYS A 111 1.55 -5.53 8.73
N VAL A 112 0.75 -6.27 7.99
CA VAL A 112 0.25 -5.86 6.68
C VAL A 112 -1.17 -5.31 6.83
N LEU A 113 -1.36 -4.06 6.40
CA LEU A 113 -2.66 -3.40 6.33
C LEU A 113 -3.07 -3.32 4.85
N LEU A 114 -4.10 -4.08 4.50
CA LEU A 114 -4.66 -4.06 3.15
C LEU A 114 -5.85 -3.10 3.11
N TYR A 115 -5.82 -2.15 2.17
CA TYR A 115 -6.92 -1.24 1.91
C TYR A 115 -7.62 -1.60 0.62
N GLN A 116 -8.96 -1.58 0.67
CA GLN A 116 -9.79 -1.79 -0.51
C GLN A 116 -9.69 -0.60 -1.47
N PHE A 117 -10.04 -0.86 -2.73
CA PHE A 117 -10.03 0.17 -3.76
C PHE A 117 -10.99 1.31 -3.44
N VAL A 118 -10.57 2.51 -3.83
CA VAL A 118 -11.41 3.71 -3.81
C VAL A 118 -11.98 3.93 -5.21
N THR A 119 -13.29 4.10 -5.29
CA THR A 119 -13.97 4.50 -6.53
C THR A 119 -14.39 5.95 -6.40
N LEU A 120 -13.98 6.80 -7.32
CA LEU A 120 -14.46 8.18 -7.39
C LEU A 120 -15.76 8.24 -8.16
N LEU A 121 -16.75 8.98 -7.61
CA LEU A 121 -18.04 9.24 -8.23
C LEU A 121 -18.20 10.74 -8.49
N ARG A 122 -18.85 11.10 -9.61
CA ARG A 122 -19.28 12.46 -9.92
C ARG A 122 -20.61 12.37 -10.68
N GLY A 123 -21.60 13.16 -10.27
CA GLY A 123 -22.96 13.08 -10.84
C GLY A 123 -23.62 11.71 -10.62
N GLY A 124 -23.22 10.97 -9.56
CA GLY A 124 -23.67 9.61 -9.30
C GLY A 124 -23.02 8.54 -10.19
N GLU A 125 -22.16 8.94 -11.13
CA GLU A 125 -21.48 8.01 -12.04
C GLU A 125 -20.02 7.78 -11.64
N LYS A 126 -19.52 6.56 -11.94
CA LYS A 126 -18.14 6.20 -11.69
C LYS A 126 -17.19 6.89 -12.66
N ILE A 127 -16.21 7.61 -12.14
CA ILE A 127 -15.12 8.18 -12.94
C ILE A 127 -14.22 7.04 -13.41
N LYS A 128 -14.12 6.84 -14.73
CA LYS A 128 -13.22 5.86 -15.33
C LYS A 128 -11.81 6.40 -15.33
N MET A 129 -10.96 5.87 -14.47
CA MET A 129 -9.55 6.21 -14.42
C MET A 129 -8.71 5.20 -15.20
N SER A 130 -7.68 5.67 -15.89
CA SER A 130 -6.73 4.84 -16.62
C SER A 130 -5.37 5.51 -16.68
N THR A 131 -4.38 4.88 -16.07
CA THR A 131 -2.98 5.33 -16.13
C THR A 131 -2.44 5.33 -17.55
N ARG A 132 -2.88 4.37 -18.40
CA ARG A 132 -2.48 4.31 -19.83
C ARG A 132 -3.00 5.46 -20.67
N LYS A 133 -4.13 6.05 -20.27
CA LYS A 133 -4.78 7.18 -20.99
C LYS A 133 -4.52 8.51 -20.32
N ALA A 134 -3.67 8.56 -19.29
CA ALA A 134 -3.42 9.75 -18.46
C ALA A 134 -4.72 10.41 -17.93
N ASN A 135 -5.76 9.60 -17.72
CA ASN A 135 -7.03 10.06 -17.17
C ASN A 135 -7.18 9.50 -15.75
N PHE A 136 -6.66 10.22 -14.79
CA PHE A 136 -6.77 9.92 -13.37
C PHE A 136 -6.79 11.23 -12.59
N ILE A 137 -7.44 11.21 -11.44
CA ILE A 137 -7.43 12.32 -10.49
C ILE A 137 -6.34 12.01 -9.47
N THR A 138 -5.37 12.90 -9.33
CA THR A 138 -4.32 12.78 -8.31
C THR A 138 -4.87 13.14 -6.92
N LEU A 139 -4.14 12.74 -5.87
CA LEU A 139 -4.51 13.12 -4.51
C LEU A 139 -4.43 14.64 -4.31
N ASP A 140 -3.45 15.30 -4.94
CA ASP A 140 -3.30 16.75 -4.87
C ASP A 140 -4.49 17.46 -5.51
N GLU A 141 -4.91 17.06 -6.72
CA GLU A 141 -6.11 17.58 -7.37
C GLU A 141 -7.37 17.37 -6.53
N LEU A 142 -7.49 16.20 -5.89
CA LEU A 142 -8.61 15.92 -5.00
C LEU A 142 -8.60 16.84 -3.77
N ILE A 143 -7.43 17.07 -3.17
CA ILE A 143 -7.28 17.99 -2.02
C ILE A 143 -7.59 19.42 -2.43
N ASP A 144 -7.16 19.85 -3.62
CA ASP A 144 -7.43 21.19 -4.14
C ASP A 144 -8.93 21.40 -4.41
N GLU A 145 -9.64 20.35 -4.83
CA GLU A 145 -11.07 20.43 -5.15
C GLU A 145 -11.96 20.45 -3.90
N VAL A 146 -11.70 19.58 -2.91
CA VAL A 146 -12.62 19.40 -1.77
C VAL A 146 -12.02 19.74 -0.40
N GLY A 147 -10.74 20.04 -0.34
CA GLY A 147 -10.01 20.36 0.90
C GLY A 147 -9.47 19.14 1.64
N VAL A 148 -8.36 19.36 2.37
CA VAL A 148 -7.61 18.30 3.06
C VAL A 148 -8.42 17.59 4.15
N ASP A 149 -9.25 18.32 4.90
CA ASP A 149 -10.04 17.75 6.01
C ASP A 149 -11.13 16.83 5.48
N VAL A 150 -11.77 17.21 4.37
CA VAL A 150 -12.79 16.40 3.69
C VAL A 150 -12.16 15.11 3.17
N VAL A 151 -11.05 15.22 2.45
CA VAL A 151 -10.33 14.04 1.93
C VAL A 151 -9.97 13.10 3.08
N ARG A 152 -9.33 13.60 4.14
CA ARG A 152 -8.93 12.78 5.30
C ARG A 152 -10.12 12.10 5.95
N TYR A 153 -11.21 12.82 6.21
CA TYR A 153 -12.40 12.27 6.82
C TYR A 153 -13.02 11.15 5.98
N PHE A 154 -13.24 11.40 4.67
CA PHE A 154 -13.85 10.42 3.79
C PHE A 154 -13.02 9.14 3.67
N PHE A 155 -11.67 9.25 3.64
CA PHE A 155 -10.80 8.08 3.59
C PHE A 155 -10.80 7.25 4.87
N ILE A 156 -10.96 7.87 6.06
CA ILE A 156 -10.93 7.16 7.33
C ILE A 156 -12.30 6.77 7.88
N MET A 157 -13.40 7.35 7.36
CA MET A 157 -14.75 7.04 7.82
C MET A 157 -15.20 5.62 7.53
N ARG A 158 -14.52 4.94 6.62
CA ARG A 158 -14.77 3.53 6.28
C ARG A 158 -13.63 2.65 6.79
N GLY A 159 -14.00 1.43 7.22
CA GLY A 159 -13.00 0.43 7.58
C GLY A 159 -12.16 0.02 6.37
N LYS A 160 -10.90 -0.27 6.58
CA LYS A 160 -9.92 -0.63 5.53
C LYS A 160 -10.38 -1.78 4.60
N ASN A 161 -11.24 -2.67 5.10
CA ASN A 161 -11.77 -3.81 4.34
C ASN A 161 -13.02 -3.48 3.52
N THR A 162 -13.52 -2.24 3.62
CA THR A 162 -14.73 -1.79 2.96
C THR A 162 -14.38 -0.96 1.73
N HIS A 163 -14.98 -1.30 0.59
CA HIS A 163 -14.84 -0.50 -0.62
C HIS A 163 -15.37 0.93 -0.38
N LEU A 164 -14.57 1.93 -0.69
CA LEU A 164 -14.93 3.33 -0.55
C LEU A 164 -15.41 3.88 -1.91
N ASN A 165 -16.68 4.28 -1.95
CA ASN A 165 -17.18 5.16 -3.00
C ASN A 165 -17.01 6.61 -2.51
N PHE A 166 -16.05 7.31 -3.06
CA PHE A 166 -15.81 8.72 -2.77
C PHE A 166 -16.63 9.57 -3.74
N ASP A 167 -17.70 10.14 -3.22
CA ASP A 167 -18.60 11.01 -3.97
C ASP A 167 -18.09 12.45 -3.91
N LEU A 168 -17.60 12.95 -5.05
CA LEU A 168 -17.03 14.30 -5.18
C LEU A 168 -18.06 15.40 -4.97
N ASP A 169 -19.30 15.17 -5.43
CA ASP A 169 -20.37 16.16 -5.29
C ASP A 169 -20.77 16.30 -3.81
N LEU A 170 -20.89 15.16 -3.12
CA LEU A 170 -21.14 15.17 -1.67
C LEU A 170 -19.97 15.77 -0.88
N ALA A 171 -18.75 15.47 -1.28
CA ALA A 171 -17.54 15.98 -0.66
C ALA A 171 -17.38 17.50 -0.83
N ALA A 172 -17.83 18.06 -1.95
CA ALA A 172 -17.82 19.49 -2.23
C ALA A 172 -19.05 20.24 -1.65
N ASP A 173 -20.09 19.53 -1.21
CA ASP A 173 -21.33 20.13 -0.71
C ASP A 173 -21.08 20.89 0.61
N GLN A 174 -21.48 22.16 0.63
CA GLN A 174 -21.39 23.04 1.81
C GLN A 174 -22.69 23.06 2.64
N SER A 175 -23.34 21.91 2.77
CA SER A 175 -24.54 21.73 3.55
C SER A 175 -24.39 20.59 4.58
N GLU A 176 -25.41 20.41 5.41
CA GLU A 176 -25.47 19.32 6.40
C GLU A 176 -25.38 17.90 5.79
N LYS A 177 -25.52 17.76 4.48
CA LYS A 177 -25.33 16.49 3.77
C LYS A 177 -23.87 16.06 3.80
N ASN A 178 -22.94 17.01 3.78
CA ASN A 178 -21.51 16.74 3.94
C ASN A 178 -21.19 16.61 5.44
N PRO A 179 -20.80 15.41 5.91
CA PRO A 179 -20.52 15.18 7.32
C PRO A 179 -19.39 16.05 7.87
N VAL A 180 -18.42 16.42 7.05
CA VAL A 180 -17.30 17.28 7.47
C VAL A 180 -17.77 18.70 7.66
N TYR A 181 -18.54 19.23 6.73
CA TYR A 181 -19.13 20.56 6.85
C TYR A 181 -20.01 20.65 8.09
N TYR A 182 -20.85 19.64 8.32
CA TYR A 182 -21.68 19.55 9.54
C TYR A 182 -20.84 19.57 10.82
N LEU A 183 -19.80 18.72 10.91
CA LEU A 183 -18.90 18.67 12.06
C LEU A 183 -18.19 20.01 12.31
N GLN A 184 -17.71 20.65 11.26
CA GLN A 184 -17.03 21.95 11.36
C GLN A 184 -18.00 23.04 11.82
N SER A 185 -19.22 23.08 11.29
CA SER A 185 -20.24 24.07 11.68
C SER A 185 -20.64 23.94 13.14
N VAL A 186 -20.87 22.70 13.62
CA VAL A 186 -21.21 22.43 15.03
C VAL A 186 -20.05 22.79 15.96
N SER A 187 -18.82 22.42 15.59
CA SER A 187 -17.62 22.74 16.36
C SER A 187 -17.42 24.25 16.48
N TYR A 188 -17.57 24.98 15.38
CA TYR A 188 -17.49 26.45 15.38
C TYR A 188 -18.53 27.08 16.33
N THR A 189 -19.77 26.62 16.26
CA THR A 189 -20.87 27.13 17.10
C THR A 189 -20.58 26.92 18.59
N HIS A 190 -20.06 25.76 18.98
CA HIS A 190 -19.75 25.47 20.39
C HIS A 190 -18.50 26.19 20.90
N LEU A 191 -17.50 26.45 20.06
CA LEU A 191 -16.27 27.13 20.48
C LEU A 191 -16.41 28.67 20.51
N THR A 192 -17.35 29.23 19.75
CA THR A 192 -17.51 30.69 19.61
C THR A 192 -18.68 31.29 20.38
N LEU A 193 -19.54 30.48 20.99
CA LEU A 193 -20.56 31.01 21.89
C LEU A 193 -19.88 31.59 23.15
N PRO A 194 -20.05 32.90 23.44
CA PRO A 194 -19.56 33.45 24.69
C PRO A 194 -20.27 32.74 25.83
N THR A 195 -19.50 32.15 26.74
CA THR A 195 -20.00 31.77 28.03
C THR A 195 -20.53 33.04 28.67
N SER A 196 -21.86 33.24 28.60
CA SER A 196 -22.51 34.29 29.38
C SER A 196 -22.33 33.94 30.87
N SER A 197 -21.29 34.51 31.47
CA SER A 197 -21.18 34.57 32.91
C SER A 197 -22.28 35.51 33.41
N GLN A 198 -23.31 34.94 34.02
CA GLN A 198 -24.12 35.68 34.99
C GLN A 198 -23.33 35.85 36.29
#